data_c6da7d064a90e36f63f5d9e8f16d1b35
#
_entry.id   c6da7d064a90e36f63f5d9e8f16d1b35
#
_cell.length_a   1.000
_cell.length_b   1.000
_cell.length_c   1.000
_cell.angle_alpha   90.00
_cell.angle_beta   90.00
_cell.angle_gamma   90.00
#
_symmetry.space_group_name_H-M   'P 1'
#
loop_
_entity.id
_entity.type
_entity.pdbx_description
1 polymer ?
#
loop_
_entity_poly.entity_id
_entity_poly.type
_entity_poly.pdbx_seq_one_letter_code
_entity_poly.pdbx_strand_id
1 'polypeptide(L)'
;SDLAIEHISPKGKGGDKFSWNNFLLACSICNSGKGDIECDVNDTHFPHLDNTFLDFLYDETGRVKVNPDLPDDMKKKAENLFNLVKLGRYPGCEDKPTSRDFRWHHRFETWEVASRKLDQYNAGVITLADIVELALHYGNWSVWFTVFKGKDEVRKALIEKTPGTCKSCFDPENHYEPVPWNV
;
A
#
# COMPACT_ATOMS: atom_id res chain seq x y z
N SER A 1 9.25 -1.75 10.24
CA SER A 1 10.19 -2.44 9.32
C SER A 1 11.20 -1.44 8.79
N ASP A 2 12.45 -1.87 8.65
CA ASP A 2 13.50 -1.02 8.12
C ASP A 2 13.19 -0.66 6.67
N LEU A 3 13.33 0.62 6.35
CA LEU A 3 13.18 1.12 4.99
C LEU A 3 14.52 1.03 4.25
N ALA A 4 14.46 0.67 2.98
CA ALA A 4 15.61 0.56 2.10
C ALA A 4 15.36 1.30 0.77
N ILE A 5 16.43 1.74 0.13
CA ILE A 5 16.36 2.24 -1.24
C ILE A 5 16.36 1.03 -2.16
N GLU A 6 15.28 0.86 -2.90
CA GLU A 6 15.12 -0.14 -3.95
C GLU A 6 15.44 0.48 -5.31
N HIS A 7 16.06 -0.30 -6.21
CA HIS A 7 16.30 0.11 -7.59
C HIS A 7 15.26 -0.53 -8.50
N ILE A 8 14.49 0.29 -9.22
CA ILE A 8 13.46 -0.18 -10.18
C ILE A 8 14.14 -1.10 -11.20
N SER A 9 15.15 -0.61 -11.90
CA SER A 9 16.08 -1.42 -12.69
C SER A 9 17.26 -1.86 -11.83
N PRO A 10 17.45 -3.18 -11.62
CA PRO A 10 18.50 -3.69 -10.73
C PRO A 10 19.90 -3.28 -11.17
N LYS A 11 20.74 -2.91 -10.19
CA LYS A 11 22.15 -2.54 -10.45
C LYS A 11 22.94 -3.62 -11.19
N GLY A 12 22.67 -4.88 -10.89
CA GLY A 12 23.31 -6.04 -11.53
C GLY A 12 22.88 -6.28 -12.97
N LYS A 13 21.83 -5.58 -13.43
CA LYS A 13 21.26 -5.67 -14.78
C LYS A 13 21.42 -4.38 -15.60
N GLY A 14 22.36 -3.53 -15.20
CA GLY A 14 22.64 -2.28 -15.92
C GLY A 14 21.83 -1.07 -15.47
N GLY A 15 21.02 -1.21 -14.43
CA GLY A 15 20.30 -0.08 -13.83
C GLY A 15 21.25 0.99 -13.29
N ASP A 16 20.91 2.27 -13.53
CA ASP A 16 21.70 3.39 -13.03
C ASP A 16 21.65 3.40 -11.49
N LYS A 17 22.85 3.35 -10.89
CA LYS A 17 23.03 3.27 -9.43
C LYS A 17 22.72 4.55 -8.68
N PHE A 18 22.70 5.69 -9.37
CA PHE A 18 22.64 7.02 -8.78
C PHE A 18 21.49 7.88 -9.31
N SER A 19 20.71 7.38 -10.28
CA SER A 19 19.56 8.10 -10.82
C SER A 19 18.39 8.10 -9.85
N TRP A 20 17.87 9.27 -9.51
CA TRP A 20 16.65 9.41 -8.71
C TRP A 20 15.44 8.70 -9.33
N ASN A 21 15.35 8.70 -10.67
CA ASN A 21 14.27 8.02 -11.40
C ASN A 21 14.33 6.49 -11.28
N ASN A 22 15.43 5.95 -10.73
CA ASN A 22 15.60 4.53 -10.48
C ASN A 22 15.44 4.16 -9.00
N PHE A 23 15.02 5.09 -8.14
CA PHE A 23 14.91 4.84 -6.70
C PHE A 23 13.45 4.77 -6.24
N LEU A 24 13.18 3.78 -5.41
CA LEU A 24 11.96 3.69 -4.62
C LEU A 24 12.30 3.45 -3.15
N LEU A 25 11.44 3.95 -2.26
CA LEU A 25 11.49 3.59 -0.87
C LEU A 25 10.68 2.31 -0.66
N ALA A 26 11.32 1.25 -0.19
CA ALA A 26 10.68 -0.03 0.06
C ALA A 26 11.02 -0.57 1.45
N CYS A 27 10.16 -1.39 2.02
CA CYS A 27 10.54 -2.17 3.19
C CYS A 27 11.52 -3.28 2.77
N SER A 28 12.37 -3.73 3.70
CA SER A 28 13.37 -4.77 3.46
C SER A 28 12.80 -6.05 2.85
N ILE A 29 11.55 -6.40 3.18
CA ILE A 29 10.89 -7.60 2.64
C ILE A 29 10.46 -7.41 1.18
N CYS A 30 9.90 -6.26 0.81
CA CYS A 30 9.57 -5.95 -0.58
C CYS A 30 10.82 -5.87 -1.45
N ASN A 31 11.87 -5.20 -0.96
CA ASN A 31 13.16 -5.12 -1.61
C ASN A 31 13.76 -6.53 -1.84
N SER A 32 13.80 -7.35 -0.80
CA SER A 32 14.27 -8.75 -0.89
C SER A 32 13.39 -9.61 -1.82
N GLY A 33 12.08 -9.38 -1.83
CA GLY A 33 11.14 -10.09 -2.70
C GLY A 33 11.39 -9.83 -4.16
N LYS A 34 11.67 -8.56 -4.53
CA LYS A 34 12.03 -8.17 -5.88
C LYS A 34 13.45 -8.64 -6.25
N GLY A 35 14.44 -8.42 -5.37
CA GLY A 35 15.83 -8.77 -5.65
C GLY A 35 16.33 -8.20 -6.99
N ASP A 36 16.97 -9.04 -7.79
CA ASP A 36 17.50 -8.67 -9.12
C ASP A 36 16.52 -8.97 -10.27
N ILE A 37 15.23 -9.10 -9.99
CA ILE A 37 14.20 -9.30 -11.03
C ILE A 37 14.06 -8.00 -11.82
N GLU A 38 14.24 -8.10 -13.15
CA GLU A 38 13.92 -7.02 -14.06
C GLU A 38 12.41 -6.90 -14.21
N CYS A 39 11.92 -5.68 -14.20
CA CYS A 39 10.50 -5.39 -14.42
C CYS A 39 10.38 -4.20 -15.37
N ASP A 40 9.46 -4.30 -16.32
CA ASP A 40 9.11 -3.19 -17.20
C ASP A 40 8.08 -2.31 -16.49
N VAL A 41 8.38 -1.02 -16.37
CA VAL A 41 7.46 -0.02 -15.83
C VAL A 41 6.19 0.16 -16.67
N ASN A 42 6.22 -0.25 -17.95
CA ASN A 42 5.05 -0.23 -18.81
C ASN A 42 4.09 -1.41 -18.55
N ASP A 43 4.63 -2.51 -18.03
CA ASP A 43 3.88 -3.74 -17.75
C ASP A 43 3.62 -3.97 -16.25
N THR A 44 4.06 -3.07 -15.39
CA THR A 44 3.96 -3.20 -13.93
C THR A 44 3.54 -1.86 -13.34
N HIS A 45 2.50 -1.84 -12.51
CA HIS A 45 2.15 -0.67 -11.74
C HIS A 45 3.20 -0.40 -10.64
N PHE A 46 3.54 0.87 -10.48
CA PHE A 46 4.47 1.32 -9.44
C PHE A 46 3.89 2.50 -8.66
N PRO A 47 4.07 2.56 -7.32
CA PRO A 47 3.44 3.59 -6.48
C PRO A 47 3.91 5.03 -6.74
N HIS A 48 4.96 5.23 -7.54
CA HIS A 48 5.43 6.55 -7.96
C HIS A 48 4.91 6.97 -9.35
N LEU A 49 4.19 6.10 -10.04
CA LEU A 49 3.60 6.32 -11.37
C LEU A 49 2.09 6.04 -11.38
N ASP A 50 1.62 5.20 -10.46
CA ASP A 50 0.27 4.68 -10.48
C ASP A 50 -0.38 4.80 -9.11
N ASN A 51 -1.72 4.91 -9.07
CA ASN A 51 -2.47 4.79 -7.82
C ASN A 51 -2.65 3.32 -7.43
N THR A 52 -1.64 2.73 -6.82
CA THR A 52 -1.66 1.32 -6.42
C THR A 52 -2.71 0.98 -5.35
N PHE A 53 -3.40 1.99 -4.78
CA PHE A 53 -4.55 1.73 -3.90
C PHE A 53 -5.77 1.20 -4.67
N LEU A 54 -5.87 1.47 -5.98
CA LEU A 54 -6.86 0.85 -6.86
C LEU A 54 -6.58 -0.63 -7.09
N ASP A 55 -5.31 -1.02 -7.07
CA ASP A 55 -4.86 -2.34 -7.46
C ASP A 55 -5.18 -3.41 -6.44
N PHE A 56 -5.28 -3.04 -5.15
CA PHE A 56 -5.27 -4.01 -4.07
C PHE A 56 -6.43 -3.81 -3.10
N LEU A 57 -7.04 -4.94 -2.73
CA LEU A 57 -8.02 -5.02 -1.67
C LEU A 57 -7.38 -5.57 -0.39
N TYR A 58 -7.71 -4.94 0.73
CA TYR A 58 -7.26 -5.30 2.07
C TYR A 58 -8.43 -5.81 2.88
N ASP A 59 -8.23 -6.87 3.67
CA ASP A 59 -9.28 -7.44 4.51
C ASP A 59 -8.85 -7.59 5.99
N GLU A 60 -9.81 -7.89 6.83
CA GLU A 60 -9.64 -8.05 8.29
C GLU A 60 -8.68 -9.18 8.69
N THR A 61 -8.35 -10.07 7.77
CA THR A 61 -7.39 -11.16 8.02
C THR A 61 -5.94 -10.76 7.73
N GLY A 62 -5.70 -9.50 7.37
CA GLY A 62 -4.39 -8.97 6.98
C GLY A 62 -3.93 -9.40 5.58
N ARG A 63 -4.80 -10.06 4.82
CA ARG A 63 -4.52 -10.48 3.45
C ARG A 63 -4.65 -9.31 2.49
N VAL A 64 -3.94 -9.44 1.37
CA VAL A 64 -4.06 -8.54 0.24
C VAL A 64 -4.40 -9.37 -0.98
N LYS A 65 -5.29 -8.87 -1.82
CA LYS A 65 -5.68 -9.48 -3.10
C LYS A 65 -5.61 -8.42 -4.18
N VAL A 66 -5.33 -8.83 -5.41
CA VAL A 66 -5.53 -7.96 -6.56
C VAL A 66 -7.02 -7.69 -6.72
N ASN A 67 -7.38 -6.45 -6.98
CA ASN A 67 -8.76 -6.04 -7.18
C ASN A 67 -9.34 -6.73 -8.42
N PRO A 68 -10.37 -7.58 -8.29
CA PRO A 68 -10.93 -8.32 -9.41
C PRO A 68 -11.66 -7.44 -10.43
N ASP A 69 -12.09 -6.24 -10.02
CA ASP A 69 -12.90 -5.31 -10.82
C ASP A 69 -12.06 -4.40 -11.72
N LEU A 70 -10.73 -4.55 -11.71
CA LEU A 70 -9.84 -3.83 -12.61
C LEU A 70 -10.05 -4.27 -14.08
N PRO A 71 -9.92 -3.35 -15.06
CA PRO A 71 -9.74 -3.71 -16.46
C PRO A 71 -8.57 -4.69 -16.64
N ASP A 72 -8.66 -5.57 -17.62
CA ASP A 72 -7.72 -6.70 -17.81
C ASP A 72 -6.26 -6.25 -17.91
N ASP A 73 -5.97 -5.15 -18.61
CA ASP A 73 -4.63 -4.58 -18.76
C ASP A 73 -4.08 -4.04 -17.42
N MET A 74 -4.90 -3.31 -16.68
CA MET A 74 -4.55 -2.80 -15.35
C MET A 74 -4.38 -3.95 -14.36
N LYS A 75 -5.27 -4.93 -14.40
CA LYS A 75 -5.20 -6.11 -13.56
C LYS A 75 -3.88 -6.88 -13.74
N LYS A 76 -3.45 -7.08 -14.99
CA LYS A 76 -2.17 -7.70 -15.30
C LYS A 76 -0.99 -6.93 -14.70
N LYS A 77 -0.99 -5.61 -14.80
CA LYS A 77 0.06 -4.75 -14.21
C LYS A 77 0.06 -4.82 -12.70
N ALA A 78 -1.12 -4.80 -12.07
CA ALA A 78 -1.28 -4.98 -10.63
C ALA A 78 -0.79 -6.37 -10.17
N GLU A 79 -1.12 -7.44 -10.90
CA GLU A 79 -0.62 -8.80 -10.65
C GLU A 79 0.91 -8.89 -10.74
N ASN A 80 1.50 -8.18 -11.70
CA ASN A 80 2.96 -8.13 -11.84
C ASN A 80 3.61 -7.50 -10.60
N LEU A 81 3.12 -6.35 -10.11
CA LEU A 81 3.62 -5.76 -8.86
C LEU A 81 3.36 -6.68 -7.66
N PHE A 82 2.16 -7.23 -7.54
CA PHE A 82 1.78 -8.14 -6.45
C PHE A 82 2.74 -9.33 -6.32
N ASN A 83 3.05 -9.96 -7.45
CA ASN A 83 3.96 -11.10 -7.51
C ASN A 83 5.42 -10.70 -7.33
N LEU A 84 5.84 -9.55 -7.89
CA LEU A 84 7.19 -9.01 -7.80
C LEU A 84 7.62 -8.83 -6.33
N VAL A 85 6.76 -8.22 -5.50
CA VAL A 85 7.07 -7.95 -4.09
C VAL A 85 6.51 -9.01 -3.14
N LYS A 86 5.95 -10.11 -3.67
CA LYS A 86 5.38 -11.20 -2.87
C LYS A 86 4.32 -10.71 -1.87
N LEU A 87 3.42 -9.83 -2.31
CA LEU A 87 2.48 -9.12 -1.43
C LEU A 87 1.43 -10.06 -0.84
N GLY A 88 1.07 -11.11 -1.55
CA GLY A 88 0.04 -12.09 -1.18
C GLY A 88 0.46 -13.11 -0.12
N ARG A 89 1.67 -13.05 0.41
CA ARG A 89 2.15 -14.01 1.39
C ARG A 89 1.42 -13.92 2.72
N TYR A 90 0.90 -15.08 3.17
CA TYR A 90 0.33 -15.30 4.52
C TYR A 90 0.51 -16.79 4.89
N PRO A 91 0.35 -17.21 6.17
CA PRO A 91 0.68 -18.58 6.60
C PRO A 91 -0.07 -19.73 5.89
N GLY A 92 -1.23 -19.44 5.29
CA GLY A 92 -2.07 -20.42 4.59
C GLY A 92 -1.88 -20.47 3.07
N CYS A 93 -1.01 -19.64 2.46
CA CYS A 93 -0.78 -19.66 1.01
C CYS A 93 0.33 -20.65 0.63
N GLU A 94 0.41 -20.97 -0.67
CA GLU A 94 1.45 -21.85 -1.24
C GLU A 94 2.84 -21.24 -1.08
N ASP A 95 3.03 -19.96 -1.50
CA ASP A 95 4.25 -19.20 -1.28
C ASP A 95 4.24 -18.57 0.13
N LYS A 96 4.52 -19.40 1.14
CA LYS A 96 4.46 -19.00 2.55
C LYS A 96 5.42 -17.86 2.88
N PRO A 97 5.05 -16.99 3.85
CA PRO A 97 5.97 -15.98 4.36
C PRO A 97 7.21 -16.63 4.96
N THR A 98 8.36 -15.99 4.78
CA THR A 98 9.58 -16.35 5.50
C THR A 98 9.43 -16.03 6.99
N SER A 99 10.32 -16.57 7.84
CA SER A 99 10.33 -16.27 9.28
C SER A 99 10.54 -14.79 9.64
N ARG A 100 10.88 -13.95 8.66
CA ARG A 100 11.04 -12.50 8.81
C ARG A 100 9.92 -11.69 8.17
N ASP A 101 9.04 -12.32 7.41
CA ASP A 101 7.94 -11.62 6.71
C ASP A 101 6.68 -11.60 7.57
N PHE A 102 6.55 -10.54 8.36
CA PHE A 102 5.39 -10.28 9.22
C PHE A 102 4.42 -9.26 8.61
N ARG A 103 4.53 -8.91 7.31
CA ARG A 103 3.69 -7.90 6.67
C ARG A 103 2.19 -8.21 6.80
N TRP A 104 1.77 -9.46 6.61
CA TRP A 104 0.39 -9.89 6.78
C TRP A 104 -0.09 -9.72 8.23
N HIS A 105 0.77 -10.07 9.21
CA HIS A 105 0.45 -9.95 10.63
C HIS A 105 0.33 -8.49 11.06
N HIS A 106 1.26 -7.63 10.64
CA HIS A 106 1.18 -6.20 10.91
C HIS A 106 -0.09 -5.56 10.30
N ARG A 107 -0.53 -6.00 9.11
CA ARG A 107 -1.80 -5.53 8.52
C ARG A 107 -3.00 -6.01 9.35
N PHE A 108 -2.99 -7.26 9.80
CA PHE A 108 -4.00 -7.82 10.68
C PHE A 108 -4.10 -7.02 12.00
N GLU A 109 -2.98 -6.83 12.70
CA GLU A 109 -2.93 -6.02 13.92
C GLU A 109 -3.41 -4.58 13.68
N THR A 110 -3.00 -3.98 12.57
CA THR A 110 -3.44 -2.63 12.20
C THR A 110 -4.94 -2.58 11.94
N TRP A 111 -5.51 -3.59 11.31
CA TRP A 111 -6.96 -3.68 11.08
C TRP A 111 -7.73 -3.74 12.40
N GLU A 112 -7.30 -4.60 13.32
CA GLU A 112 -7.88 -4.71 14.65
C GLU A 112 -7.84 -3.38 15.43
N VAL A 113 -6.71 -2.68 15.37
CA VAL A 113 -6.57 -1.35 16.00
C VAL A 113 -7.48 -0.34 15.31
N ALA A 114 -7.42 -0.24 13.97
CA ALA A 114 -8.19 0.73 13.21
C ALA A 114 -9.70 0.53 13.40
N SER A 115 -10.20 -0.72 13.42
CA SER A 115 -11.61 -1.05 13.67
C SER A 115 -12.07 -0.57 15.04
N ARG A 116 -11.30 -0.89 16.11
CA ARG A 116 -11.62 -0.38 17.45
C ARG A 116 -11.60 1.15 17.52
N LYS A 117 -10.68 1.80 16.77
CA LYS A 117 -10.63 3.27 16.72
C LYS A 117 -11.79 3.87 15.94
N LEU A 118 -12.26 3.20 14.91
CA LEU A 118 -13.48 3.61 14.21
C LEU A 118 -14.71 3.58 15.17
N ASP A 119 -14.85 2.53 15.99
CA ASP A 119 -15.92 2.44 16.97
C ASP A 119 -15.83 3.56 18.02
N GLN A 120 -14.63 3.82 18.54
CA GLN A 120 -14.37 4.92 19.50
C GLN A 120 -14.63 6.30 18.87
N TYR A 121 -14.29 6.49 17.61
CA TYR A 121 -14.56 7.72 16.88
C TYR A 121 -16.06 7.94 16.67
N ASN A 122 -16.77 6.89 16.26
CA ASN A 122 -18.23 6.94 16.11
C ASN A 122 -18.96 7.24 17.44
N ALA A 123 -18.38 6.80 18.55
CA ALA A 123 -18.90 7.08 19.90
C ALA A 123 -18.43 8.45 20.47
N GLY A 124 -17.64 9.21 19.72
CA GLY A 124 -17.11 10.51 20.19
C GLY A 124 -16.06 10.42 21.30
N VAL A 125 -15.45 9.25 21.50
CA VAL A 125 -14.45 8.99 22.55
C VAL A 125 -13.05 9.47 22.15
N ILE A 126 -12.74 9.43 20.87
CA ILE A 126 -11.48 9.90 20.31
C ILE A 126 -11.70 10.91 19.20
N THR A 127 -10.69 11.71 18.91
CA THR A 127 -10.75 12.77 17.91
C THR A 127 -10.16 12.35 16.57
N LEU A 128 -10.39 13.15 15.54
CA LEU A 128 -9.72 13.02 14.24
C LEU A 128 -8.18 13.06 14.38
N ALA A 129 -7.66 13.94 15.25
CA ALA A 129 -6.23 14.07 15.48
C ALA A 129 -5.62 12.79 16.05
N ASP A 130 -6.31 12.12 16.99
CA ASP A 130 -5.87 10.85 17.57
C ASP A 130 -5.77 9.75 16.49
N ILE A 131 -6.74 9.70 15.55
CA ILE A 131 -6.72 8.72 14.46
C ILE A 131 -5.52 8.94 13.55
N VAL A 132 -5.28 10.19 13.14
CA VAL A 132 -4.16 10.54 12.25
C VAL A 132 -2.82 10.21 12.90
N GLU A 133 -2.64 10.57 14.18
CA GLU A 133 -1.43 10.26 14.94
C GLU A 133 -1.18 8.75 15.01
N LEU A 134 -2.21 7.97 15.30
CA LEU A 134 -2.12 6.51 15.34
C LEU A 134 -1.80 5.92 13.98
N ALA A 135 -2.44 6.38 12.92
CA ALA A 135 -2.18 5.91 11.56
C ALA A 135 -0.73 6.16 11.12
N LEU A 136 -0.18 7.33 11.45
CA LEU A 136 1.22 7.67 11.18
C LEU A 136 2.18 6.81 12.01
N HIS A 137 1.82 6.51 13.26
CA HIS A 137 2.63 5.67 14.15
C HIS A 137 2.64 4.20 13.74
N TYR A 138 1.48 3.62 13.48
CA TYR A 138 1.35 2.20 13.11
C TYR A 138 1.78 1.90 11.67
N GLY A 139 1.70 2.89 10.77
CA GLY A 139 1.86 2.67 9.33
C GLY A 139 0.70 1.88 8.75
N ASN A 140 0.93 1.11 7.67
CA ASN A 140 -0.11 0.37 6.92
C ASN A 140 -1.27 1.28 6.50
N TRP A 141 -0.95 2.42 5.93
CA TRP A 141 -1.88 3.47 5.54
C TRP A 141 -3.11 2.94 4.80
N SER A 142 -2.91 2.00 3.87
CA SER A 142 -3.99 1.41 3.09
C SER A 142 -5.04 0.70 3.95
N VAL A 143 -4.64 0.11 5.07
CA VAL A 143 -5.56 -0.53 6.03
C VAL A 143 -6.42 0.53 6.71
N TRP A 144 -5.81 1.60 7.24
CA TRP A 144 -6.55 2.72 7.84
C TRP A 144 -7.54 3.32 6.87
N PHE A 145 -7.09 3.60 5.65
CA PHE A 145 -7.94 4.20 4.61
C PHE A 145 -9.12 3.29 4.23
N THR A 146 -8.92 1.98 4.22
CA THR A 146 -9.97 0.99 3.97
C THR A 146 -10.98 0.93 5.12
N VAL A 147 -10.52 0.81 6.37
CA VAL A 147 -11.39 0.72 7.55
C VAL A 147 -12.24 1.97 7.74
N PHE A 148 -11.69 3.15 7.46
CA PHE A 148 -12.41 4.42 7.55
C PHE A 148 -13.19 4.79 6.28
N LYS A 149 -13.57 3.81 5.47
CA LYS A 149 -14.48 4.04 4.33
C LYS A 149 -15.79 4.68 4.80
N GLY A 150 -16.21 5.76 4.13
CA GLY A 150 -17.39 6.53 4.49
C GLY A 150 -17.19 7.53 5.64
N LYS A 151 -15.94 7.77 6.07
CA LYS A 151 -15.56 8.83 7.03
C LYS A 151 -14.70 9.85 6.30
N ASP A 152 -15.35 10.73 5.55
CA ASP A 152 -14.69 11.66 4.61
C ASP A 152 -13.65 12.55 5.28
N GLU A 153 -13.96 13.09 6.47
CA GLU A 153 -13.02 13.90 7.22
C GLU A 153 -11.76 13.13 7.65
N VAL A 154 -11.89 11.83 7.96
CA VAL A 154 -10.75 10.98 8.31
C VAL A 154 -9.93 10.66 7.07
N ARG A 155 -10.58 10.23 5.97
CA ARG A 155 -9.91 9.96 4.69
C ARG A 155 -9.16 11.18 4.19
N LYS A 156 -9.81 12.35 4.20
CA LYS A 156 -9.17 13.64 3.87
C LYS A 156 -7.92 13.88 4.70
N ALA A 157 -8.03 13.76 6.02
CA ALA A 157 -6.92 14.00 6.91
C ALA A 157 -5.76 13.01 6.70
N LEU A 158 -6.05 11.73 6.46
CA LEU A 158 -5.04 10.72 6.13
C LEU A 158 -4.28 11.08 4.84
N ILE A 159 -5.00 11.52 3.79
CA ILE A 159 -4.40 11.97 2.52
C ILE A 159 -3.51 13.20 2.73
N GLU A 160 -4.00 14.19 3.48
CA GLU A 160 -3.31 15.46 3.66
C GLU A 160 -2.08 15.37 4.57
N LYS A 161 -2.14 14.51 5.59
CA LYS A 161 -1.13 14.43 6.66
C LYS A 161 -0.08 13.35 6.44
N THR A 162 -0.34 12.38 5.55
CA THR A 162 0.65 11.33 5.26
C THR A 162 1.62 11.83 4.19
N PRO A 163 2.91 11.97 4.52
CA PRO A 163 3.91 12.43 3.56
C PRO A 163 3.99 11.51 2.32
N GLY A 164 4.09 12.11 1.15
CA GLY A 164 4.22 11.36 -0.12
C GLY A 164 2.91 10.85 -0.70
N THR A 165 1.77 11.07 -0.06
CA THR A 165 0.46 10.69 -0.62
C THR A 165 0.09 11.60 -1.79
N CYS A 166 -0.23 11.00 -2.93
CA CYS A 166 -0.75 11.71 -4.11
C CYS A 166 -2.19 12.16 -3.85
N LYS A 167 -2.41 13.47 -3.65
CA LYS A 167 -3.74 14.00 -3.33
C LYS A 167 -4.72 13.90 -4.50
N SER A 168 -4.24 14.06 -5.74
CA SER A 168 -5.07 13.97 -6.96
C SER A 168 -5.48 12.54 -7.30
N CYS A 169 -4.96 11.55 -6.57
CA CYS A 169 -5.33 10.15 -6.71
C CYS A 169 -6.63 9.78 -5.97
N PHE A 170 -7.32 10.75 -5.37
CA PHE A 170 -8.56 10.55 -4.60
C PHE A 170 -9.58 11.64 -4.94
N ASP A 171 -10.83 11.25 -5.19
CA ASP A 171 -11.90 12.14 -5.57
C ASP A 171 -12.65 12.71 -4.35
N PRO A 172 -12.47 14.01 -4.01
CA PRO A 172 -13.14 14.63 -2.86
C PRO A 172 -14.66 14.67 -3.00
N GLU A 173 -15.18 14.72 -4.23
CA GLU A 173 -16.63 14.78 -4.52
C GLU A 173 -17.28 13.40 -4.43
N ASN A 174 -16.47 12.33 -4.40
CA ASN A 174 -16.91 10.95 -4.27
C ASN A 174 -16.26 10.27 -3.06
N HIS A 175 -16.44 10.83 -1.86
CA HIS A 175 -16.01 10.23 -0.58
C HIS A 175 -14.53 9.84 -0.53
N TYR A 176 -13.67 10.56 -1.26
CA TYR A 176 -12.24 10.24 -1.41
C TYR A 176 -12.00 8.82 -1.93
N GLU A 177 -12.91 8.30 -2.77
CA GLU A 177 -12.64 7.05 -3.47
C GLU A 177 -11.43 7.22 -4.40
N PRO A 178 -10.60 6.18 -4.54
CA PRO A 178 -9.40 6.26 -5.36
C PRO A 178 -9.74 6.40 -6.85
N VAL A 179 -8.98 7.22 -7.54
CA VAL A 179 -9.06 7.41 -8.99
C VAL A 179 -7.71 7.15 -9.64
N PRO A 180 -7.65 6.83 -10.95
CA PRO A 180 -6.37 6.70 -11.64
C PRO A 180 -5.51 7.95 -11.50
N TRP A 181 -4.21 7.76 -11.37
CA TRP A 181 -3.28 8.88 -11.37
C TRP A 181 -3.12 9.39 -12.80
N ASN A 182 -3.79 10.49 -13.09
CA ASN A 182 -3.62 11.20 -14.35
C ASN A 182 -2.48 12.22 -14.18
N VAL A 183 -1.34 11.93 -14.76
CA VAL A 183 -0.18 12.85 -14.87
C VAL A 183 -0.37 13.74 -16.09
#